data_3d1b293a8823647e8df924aaf3cab6cb
#
_entry.id   3d1b293a8823647e8df924aaf3cab6cb
#
_cell.length_a   1.000
_cell.length_b   1.000
_cell.length_c   1.000
_cell.angle_alpha   90.00
_cell.angle_beta   90.00
_cell.angle_gamma   90.00
#
_symmetry.space_group_name_H-M   'P 1'
#
loop_
_entity.id
_entity.type
_entity.pdbx_description
1 polymer ?
#
loop_
_entity_poly.entity_id
_entity_poly.type
_entity_poly.pdbx_seq_one_letter_code
_entity_poly.pdbx_strand_id
1 'polypeptide(L)'
;PEIVVTISATDLDTGVAAYYISENPMTPMAGTPGWVDVPPAIKFGATIPFILSPGDGQKTVIVWFKDLGNNISTPASATILVNTSGYLCVSKWGKPGRGASLLHGGEFMAPMYGLAIDQQGSIFVVDNGNNRIQKFDRNGNFIILWGNFGAANANFHNPTGIACDAKGDVYVVDTNNHRVQKFDGKLGGYMMK
;
A
#
# COMPACT_ATOMS: atom_id res chain seq x y z
N PRO A 1 19.80 -2.37 5.79
CA PRO A 1 19.18 -3.52 6.43
C PRO A 1 19.73 -4.84 5.88
N GLU A 2 19.76 -5.86 6.71
CA GLU A 2 20.12 -7.21 6.33
C GLU A 2 18.86 -8.02 6.03
N ILE A 3 18.88 -8.79 4.95
CA ILE A 3 17.82 -9.71 4.55
C ILE A 3 18.39 -11.10 4.32
N VAL A 4 17.52 -12.10 4.27
CA VAL A 4 17.88 -13.48 3.90
C VAL A 4 17.29 -13.76 2.53
N VAL A 5 18.13 -14.18 1.58
CA VAL A 5 17.73 -14.48 0.20
C VAL A 5 17.91 -15.96 -0.06
N THR A 6 16.85 -16.65 -0.50
CA THR A 6 16.95 -18.02 -0.98
C THR A 6 17.16 -18.01 -2.49
N ILE A 7 18.25 -18.63 -2.93
CA ILE A 7 18.63 -18.71 -4.34
C ILE A 7 18.69 -20.16 -4.79
N SER A 8 18.36 -20.41 -6.07
CA SER A 8 18.48 -21.74 -6.66
C SER A 8 18.75 -21.66 -8.17
N ALA A 9 19.49 -22.61 -8.68
CA ALA A 9 19.74 -22.76 -10.11
C ALA A 9 19.90 -24.24 -10.50
N THR A 10 19.73 -24.54 -11.78
CA THR A 10 19.98 -25.86 -12.39
C THR A 10 20.80 -25.68 -13.65
N ASP A 11 21.90 -26.42 -13.73
CA ASP A 11 22.72 -26.55 -14.93
C ASP A 11 23.05 -28.04 -15.15
N LEU A 12 22.55 -28.56 -16.26
CA LEU A 12 22.64 -30.00 -16.55
C LEU A 12 23.96 -30.42 -17.18
N ASP A 13 24.75 -29.47 -17.69
CA ASP A 13 25.99 -29.78 -18.45
C ASP A 13 27.23 -29.72 -17.56
N THR A 14 27.59 -28.52 -17.08
CA THR A 14 28.82 -28.28 -16.33
C THR A 14 28.63 -28.07 -14.85
N GLY A 15 27.36 -27.84 -14.44
CA GLY A 15 26.97 -27.59 -13.07
C GLY A 15 27.23 -26.14 -12.61
N VAL A 16 26.41 -25.68 -11.70
CA VAL A 16 26.56 -24.34 -11.06
C VAL A 16 27.81 -24.35 -10.20
N ALA A 17 28.75 -23.44 -10.44
CA ALA A 17 30.04 -23.34 -9.78
C ALA A 17 30.23 -22.08 -8.94
N ALA A 18 29.46 -21.03 -9.22
CA ALA A 18 29.44 -19.78 -8.42
C ALA A 18 28.13 -19.02 -8.56
N TYR A 19 27.87 -18.12 -7.61
CA TYR A 19 26.81 -17.11 -7.71
C TYR A 19 27.34 -15.71 -7.46
N TYR A 20 26.64 -14.71 -8.01
CA TYR A 20 26.86 -13.28 -7.77
C TYR A 20 25.54 -12.63 -7.41
N ILE A 21 25.49 -11.83 -6.33
CA ILE A 21 24.30 -11.14 -5.87
C ILE A 21 24.55 -9.65 -5.72
N SER A 22 23.66 -8.81 -6.23
CA SER A 22 23.81 -7.36 -6.22
C SER A 22 22.49 -6.62 -6.31
N GLU A 23 22.45 -5.35 -5.91
CA GLU A 23 21.39 -4.40 -6.28
C GLU A 23 21.69 -3.70 -7.63
N ASN A 24 22.89 -3.85 -8.18
CA ASN A 24 23.25 -3.27 -9.48
C ASN A 24 22.77 -4.18 -10.61
N PRO A 25 21.99 -3.69 -11.60
CA PRO A 25 21.45 -4.49 -12.69
C PRO A 25 22.48 -4.86 -13.79
N MET A 26 23.70 -4.37 -13.70
CA MET A 26 24.75 -4.72 -14.68
C MET A 26 25.18 -6.16 -14.52
N THR A 27 25.12 -6.93 -15.61
CA THR A 27 25.62 -8.32 -15.63
C THR A 27 27.11 -8.33 -15.30
N PRO A 28 27.56 -9.07 -14.26
CA PRO A 28 28.97 -9.17 -13.91
C PRO A 28 29.71 -9.96 -14.99
N MET A 29 30.97 -9.62 -15.26
CA MET A 29 31.85 -10.49 -16.05
C MET A 29 32.33 -11.68 -15.20
N ALA A 30 32.79 -12.78 -15.82
CA ALA A 30 33.26 -13.95 -15.09
C ALA A 30 34.39 -13.65 -14.08
N GLY A 31 35.23 -12.67 -14.36
CA GLY A 31 36.32 -12.21 -13.50
C GLY A 31 35.95 -11.02 -12.57
N THR A 32 34.72 -10.57 -12.55
CA THR A 32 34.29 -9.47 -11.63
C THR A 32 34.47 -9.90 -10.16
N PRO A 33 35.09 -9.08 -9.30
CA PRO A 33 35.15 -9.38 -7.86
C PRO A 33 33.74 -9.47 -7.27
N GLY A 34 33.56 -10.44 -6.35
CA GLY A 34 32.27 -10.65 -5.64
C GLY A 34 31.52 -11.91 -6.05
N TRP A 35 32.04 -12.69 -7.01
CA TRP A 35 31.58 -14.06 -7.19
C TRP A 35 31.87 -14.90 -5.96
N VAL A 36 30.90 -15.68 -5.52
CA VAL A 36 31.03 -16.64 -4.41
C VAL A 36 31.07 -18.04 -5.02
N ASP A 37 32.23 -18.68 -4.96
CA ASP A 37 32.41 -20.03 -5.47
C ASP A 37 31.69 -21.05 -4.60
N VAL A 38 31.11 -22.06 -5.23
CA VAL A 38 30.41 -23.17 -4.57
C VAL A 38 30.86 -24.49 -5.16
N PRO A 39 30.76 -25.60 -4.42
CA PRO A 39 31.02 -26.93 -5.02
C PRO A 39 30.11 -27.13 -6.24
N PRO A 40 30.66 -27.46 -7.40
CA PRO A 40 29.89 -27.63 -8.62
C PRO A 40 28.76 -28.64 -8.46
N ALA A 41 27.56 -28.27 -8.84
CA ALA A 41 26.39 -29.14 -8.72
C ALA A 41 25.38 -28.88 -9.83
N ILE A 42 24.79 -29.96 -10.37
CA ILE A 42 23.70 -29.89 -11.36
C ILE A 42 22.50 -29.08 -10.81
N LYS A 43 22.21 -29.24 -9.53
CA LYS A 43 21.20 -28.42 -8.80
C LYS A 43 21.87 -27.75 -7.62
N PHE A 44 21.80 -26.46 -7.59
CA PHE A 44 22.30 -25.63 -6.50
C PHE A 44 21.15 -24.93 -5.79
N GLY A 45 21.23 -24.84 -4.46
CA GLY A 45 20.30 -24.05 -3.65
C GLY A 45 20.96 -23.63 -2.37
N ALA A 46 20.80 -22.36 -2.00
CA ALA A 46 21.36 -21.79 -0.77
C ALA A 46 20.46 -20.71 -0.21
N THR A 47 20.58 -20.50 1.11
CA THR A 47 19.98 -19.36 1.82
C THR A 47 21.14 -18.52 2.33
N ILE A 48 21.21 -17.26 1.86
CA ILE A 48 22.36 -16.37 2.09
C ILE A 48 21.92 -15.05 2.69
N PRO A 49 22.67 -14.49 3.66
CA PRO A 49 22.45 -13.12 4.10
C PRO A 49 22.90 -12.12 3.03
N PHE A 50 22.15 -11.06 2.84
CA PHE A 50 22.50 -9.97 1.93
C PHE A 50 22.21 -8.61 2.58
N ILE A 51 23.17 -7.70 2.50
CA ILE A 51 23.02 -6.35 3.05
C ILE A 51 22.58 -5.41 1.94
N LEU A 52 21.35 -4.89 2.07
CA LEU A 52 20.80 -3.89 1.17
C LEU A 52 21.47 -2.53 1.38
N SER A 53 21.55 -1.76 0.32
CA SER A 53 21.95 -0.34 0.38
C SER A 53 21.08 0.42 1.39
N PRO A 54 21.62 1.45 2.06
CA PRO A 54 20.87 2.22 3.04
C PRO A 54 19.70 3.01 2.39
N GLY A 55 18.73 3.40 3.24
CA GLY A 55 17.57 4.20 2.86
C GLY A 55 16.32 3.37 2.56
N ASP A 56 15.18 4.04 2.71
CA ASP A 56 13.86 3.49 2.47
C ASP A 56 13.54 3.45 0.97
N GLY A 57 12.52 2.69 0.62
CA GLY A 57 12.04 2.56 -0.74
C GLY A 57 12.19 1.16 -1.33
N GLN A 58 11.87 1.06 -2.61
CA GLN A 58 11.94 -0.20 -3.33
C GLN A 58 13.40 -0.54 -3.66
N LYS A 59 13.82 -1.74 -3.28
CA LYS A 59 15.13 -2.32 -3.57
C LYS A 59 14.95 -3.55 -4.45
N THR A 60 15.81 -3.71 -5.44
CA THR A 60 15.82 -4.91 -6.30
C THR A 60 17.11 -5.66 -6.08
N VAL A 61 16.99 -6.92 -5.68
CA VAL A 61 18.14 -7.83 -5.55
C VAL A 61 18.18 -8.73 -6.76
N ILE A 62 19.33 -8.84 -7.38
CA ILE A 62 19.56 -9.55 -8.62
C ILE A 62 20.64 -10.60 -8.41
N VAL A 63 20.42 -11.80 -8.94
CA VAL A 63 21.34 -12.92 -8.79
C VAL A 63 21.70 -13.46 -10.16
N TRP A 64 22.97 -13.75 -10.36
CA TRP A 64 23.53 -14.48 -11.49
C TRP A 64 24.23 -15.73 -11.00
N PHE A 65 24.26 -16.76 -11.84
CA PHE A 65 25.02 -17.98 -11.62
C PHE A 65 26.07 -18.15 -12.70
N LYS A 66 27.15 -18.83 -12.36
CA LYS A 66 28.24 -19.14 -13.27
C LYS A 66 28.56 -20.63 -13.20
N ASP A 67 28.79 -21.26 -14.35
CA ASP A 67 29.21 -22.63 -14.46
C ASP A 67 30.76 -22.80 -14.42
N LEU A 68 31.27 -24.04 -14.51
CA LEU A 68 32.71 -24.31 -14.60
C LEU A 68 33.32 -23.76 -15.88
N GLY A 69 32.56 -23.57 -16.94
CA GLY A 69 33.01 -23.00 -18.23
C GLY A 69 33.07 -21.47 -18.21
N ASN A 70 32.73 -20.81 -17.08
CA ASN A 70 32.56 -19.36 -16.93
C ASN A 70 31.40 -18.78 -17.75
N ASN A 71 30.42 -19.57 -18.15
CA ASN A 71 29.20 -19.05 -18.73
C ASN A 71 28.31 -18.48 -17.62
N ILE A 72 27.75 -17.31 -17.87
CA ILE A 72 26.95 -16.58 -16.90
C ILE A 72 25.45 -16.67 -17.29
N SER A 73 24.61 -17.01 -16.33
CA SER A 73 23.16 -17.12 -16.53
C SER A 73 22.49 -15.78 -16.86
N THR A 74 21.29 -15.85 -17.40
CA THR A 74 20.35 -14.72 -17.30
C THR A 74 20.09 -14.40 -15.83
N PRO A 75 19.86 -13.12 -15.47
CA PRO A 75 19.60 -12.75 -14.09
C PRO A 75 18.23 -13.22 -13.60
N ALA A 76 18.16 -13.60 -12.33
CA ALA A 76 16.91 -13.67 -11.57
C ALA A 76 16.84 -12.49 -10.62
N SER A 77 15.67 -11.90 -10.43
CA SER A 77 15.51 -10.74 -9.54
C SER A 77 14.28 -10.85 -8.65
N ALA A 78 14.38 -10.24 -7.47
CA ALA A 78 13.27 -10.04 -6.55
C ALA A 78 13.31 -8.61 -6.02
N THR A 79 12.12 -8.07 -5.73
CA THR A 79 11.97 -6.72 -5.22
C THR A 79 11.47 -6.75 -3.79
N ILE A 80 12.05 -5.93 -2.93
CA ILE A 80 11.65 -5.74 -1.54
C ILE A 80 11.40 -4.26 -1.27
N LEU A 81 10.39 -3.94 -0.48
CA LEU A 81 10.16 -2.59 0.02
C LEU A 81 10.79 -2.45 1.40
N VAL A 82 11.81 -1.61 1.49
CA VAL A 82 12.51 -1.30 2.75
C VAL A 82 11.87 -0.09 3.41
N ASN A 83 11.55 -0.22 4.69
CA ASN A 83 11.07 0.86 5.53
C ASN A 83 11.73 0.80 6.90
N THR A 84 12.75 1.63 7.12
CA THR A 84 13.51 1.71 8.37
C THR A 84 12.89 2.67 9.37
N SER A 85 11.93 3.49 8.95
CA SER A 85 11.22 4.44 9.82
C SER A 85 10.11 3.81 10.67
N GLY A 86 9.79 2.53 10.45
CA GLY A 86 8.75 1.80 11.19
C GLY A 86 7.32 2.06 10.68
N TYR A 87 7.13 2.96 9.72
CA TYR A 87 5.84 3.24 9.10
C TYR A 87 5.88 2.93 7.61
N LEU A 88 5.07 1.97 7.18
CA LEU A 88 4.92 1.58 5.78
C LEU A 88 3.59 2.09 5.25
N CYS A 89 3.62 2.87 4.16
CA CYS A 89 2.40 3.16 3.41
C CYS A 89 1.96 1.89 2.66
N VAL A 90 1.06 1.12 3.27
CA VAL A 90 0.59 -0.15 2.71
C VAL A 90 -0.47 0.02 1.63
N SER A 91 -1.18 1.17 1.62
CA SER A 91 -2.20 1.48 0.62
C SER A 91 -2.49 2.97 0.59
N LYS A 92 -2.91 3.46 -0.57
CA LYS A 92 -3.49 4.81 -0.75
C LYS A 92 -4.65 4.72 -1.74
N TRP A 93 -5.68 5.54 -1.52
CA TRP A 93 -6.84 5.62 -2.41
C TRP A 93 -7.38 7.04 -2.44
N GLY A 94 -8.27 7.29 -3.40
CA GLY A 94 -8.87 8.60 -3.63
C GLY A 94 -8.18 9.37 -4.74
N LYS A 95 -8.93 10.28 -5.35
CA LYS A 95 -8.47 11.21 -6.39
C LYS A 95 -9.15 12.56 -6.22
N PRO A 96 -8.59 13.67 -6.73
CA PRO A 96 -9.25 14.97 -6.72
C PRO A 96 -10.54 14.96 -7.53
N GLY A 97 -11.62 15.57 -7.02
CA GLY A 97 -12.87 15.71 -7.75
C GLY A 97 -13.94 16.50 -7.02
N ARG A 98 -14.87 17.10 -7.76
CA ARG A 98 -15.98 17.90 -7.28
C ARG A 98 -17.34 17.26 -7.56
N GLY A 99 -17.40 15.96 -7.61
CA GLY A 99 -18.64 15.27 -7.98
C GLY A 99 -19.66 15.20 -6.85
N ALA A 100 -20.87 15.68 -7.08
CA ALA A 100 -22.00 15.52 -6.15
C ALA A 100 -22.77 14.20 -6.34
N SER A 101 -22.39 13.37 -7.31
CA SER A 101 -23.08 12.13 -7.69
C SER A 101 -22.40 10.88 -7.08
N LEU A 102 -23.18 9.82 -6.91
CA LEU A 102 -22.66 8.48 -6.58
C LEU A 102 -21.60 7.96 -7.57
N LEU A 103 -21.61 8.46 -8.81
CA LEU A 103 -20.62 8.15 -9.84
C LEU A 103 -19.22 8.70 -9.52
N HIS A 104 -19.12 9.61 -8.55
CA HIS A 104 -17.88 10.25 -8.10
C HIS A 104 -17.40 9.73 -6.73
N GLY A 105 -17.77 8.51 -6.36
CA GLY A 105 -17.23 7.83 -5.18
C GLY A 105 -15.72 7.70 -5.26
N GLY A 106 -15.04 7.98 -4.15
CA GLY A 106 -13.58 8.01 -4.11
C GLY A 106 -12.95 9.28 -4.66
N GLU A 107 -13.73 10.26 -5.14
CA GLU A 107 -13.26 11.61 -5.43
C GLU A 107 -13.41 12.52 -4.21
N PHE A 108 -12.39 13.33 -3.93
CA PHE A 108 -12.35 14.23 -2.78
C PHE A 108 -12.06 15.66 -3.22
N MET A 109 -12.68 16.61 -2.53
CA MET A 109 -12.38 18.02 -2.67
C MET A 109 -11.80 18.57 -1.35
N ALA A 110 -10.62 19.13 -1.43
CA ALA A 110 -9.98 19.76 -0.27
C ALA A 110 -10.80 20.95 0.25
N PRO A 111 -10.82 21.20 1.58
CA PRO A 111 -10.12 20.42 2.59
C PRO A 111 -10.86 19.13 3.00
N MET A 112 -10.12 18.10 3.43
CA MET A 112 -10.67 16.94 4.13
C MET A 112 -10.30 17.06 5.61
N TYR A 113 -11.26 16.81 6.53
CA TYR A 113 -11.01 17.06 7.96
C TYR A 113 -11.05 15.82 8.82
N GLY A 114 -12.12 15.04 8.78
CA GLY A 114 -12.35 13.95 9.71
C GLY A 114 -12.30 12.57 9.06
N LEU A 115 -11.82 11.59 9.82
CA LEU A 115 -11.87 10.17 9.47
C LEU A 115 -12.32 9.39 10.72
N ALA A 116 -13.22 8.42 10.55
CA ALA A 116 -13.61 7.47 11.58
C ALA A 116 -13.62 6.05 11.01
N ILE A 117 -13.41 5.06 11.88
CA ILE A 117 -13.44 3.64 11.52
C ILE A 117 -14.40 2.94 12.48
N ASP A 118 -15.35 2.15 11.94
CA ASP A 118 -16.24 1.33 12.75
C ASP A 118 -15.58 -0.01 13.15
N GLN A 119 -16.27 -0.76 14.01
CA GLN A 119 -15.77 -2.07 14.49
C GLN A 119 -15.67 -3.13 13.38
N GLN A 120 -16.33 -2.95 12.25
CA GLN A 120 -16.27 -3.80 11.08
C GLN A 120 -15.12 -3.43 10.14
N GLY A 121 -14.41 -2.34 10.43
CA GLY A 121 -13.31 -1.81 9.63
C GLY A 121 -13.77 -0.96 8.45
N SER A 122 -15.04 -0.52 8.42
CA SER A 122 -15.48 0.47 7.42
C SER A 122 -14.89 1.84 7.77
N ILE A 123 -14.45 2.55 6.76
CA ILE A 123 -13.79 3.84 6.88
C ILE A 123 -14.74 4.93 6.41
N PHE A 124 -14.98 5.92 7.26
CA PHE A 124 -15.83 7.07 6.94
C PHE A 124 -14.97 8.33 6.84
N VAL A 125 -15.11 9.08 5.77
CA VAL A 125 -14.30 10.28 5.48
C VAL A 125 -15.20 11.49 5.30
N VAL A 126 -14.87 12.58 5.98
CA VAL A 126 -15.52 13.89 5.79
C VAL A 126 -14.91 14.56 4.57
N ASP A 127 -15.62 14.52 3.45
CA ASP A 127 -15.30 15.24 2.21
C ASP A 127 -15.88 16.65 2.29
N ASN A 128 -15.24 17.51 3.11
CA ASN A 128 -15.74 18.82 3.49
C ASN A 128 -15.98 19.71 2.27
N GLY A 129 -15.04 19.78 1.33
CA GLY A 129 -15.16 20.61 0.15
C GLY A 129 -16.35 20.25 -0.75
N ASN A 130 -16.83 18.99 -0.66
CA ASN A 130 -18.04 18.52 -1.34
C ASN A 130 -19.28 18.48 -0.42
N ASN A 131 -19.16 18.88 0.88
CA ASN A 131 -20.23 18.84 1.88
C ASN A 131 -20.92 17.48 2.00
N ARG A 132 -20.12 16.41 2.08
CA ARG A 132 -20.62 15.04 2.12
C ARG A 132 -19.73 14.12 2.97
N ILE A 133 -20.25 12.93 3.26
CA ILE A 133 -19.50 11.83 3.86
C ILE A 133 -19.35 10.73 2.83
N GLN A 134 -18.19 10.10 2.79
CA GLN A 134 -17.94 8.92 1.98
C GLN A 134 -17.57 7.72 2.88
N LYS A 135 -18.12 6.54 2.57
CA LYS A 135 -17.82 5.28 3.24
C LYS A 135 -17.05 4.37 2.30
N PHE A 136 -16.02 3.74 2.85
CA PHE A 136 -15.16 2.76 2.18
C PHE A 136 -15.09 1.47 3.00
N ASP A 137 -14.76 0.36 2.36
CA ASP A 137 -14.36 -0.86 3.08
C ASP A 137 -12.94 -0.73 3.65
N ARG A 138 -12.49 -1.75 4.39
CA ARG A 138 -11.14 -1.82 4.97
C ARG A 138 -10.01 -1.76 3.94
N ASN A 139 -10.28 -2.06 2.68
CA ASN A 139 -9.31 -2.07 1.58
C ASN A 139 -9.29 -0.75 0.80
N GLY A 140 -10.15 0.22 1.18
CA GLY A 140 -10.29 1.50 0.50
C GLY A 140 -11.24 1.48 -0.71
N ASN A 141 -12.00 0.41 -0.92
CA ASN A 141 -13.01 0.38 -1.97
C ASN A 141 -14.23 1.20 -1.55
N PHE A 142 -14.70 2.04 -2.46
CA PHE A 142 -15.87 2.87 -2.22
C PHE A 142 -17.14 2.04 -2.04
N ILE A 143 -17.94 2.37 -1.01
CA ILE A 143 -19.22 1.72 -0.72
C ILE A 143 -20.38 2.65 -1.03
N ILE A 144 -20.45 3.83 -0.36
CA ILE A 144 -21.55 4.78 -0.47
C ILE A 144 -21.10 6.18 -0.07
N LEU A 145 -21.82 7.19 -0.51
CA LEU A 145 -21.72 8.56 -0.01
C LEU A 145 -23.11 9.13 0.29
N TRP A 146 -23.15 10.13 1.18
CA TRP A 146 -24.36 10.90 1.48
C TRP A 146 -24.01 12.33 1.87
N GLY A 147 -25.00 13.21 1.78
CA GLY A 147 -24.89 14.64 2.05
C GLY A 147 -24.70 15.47 0.80
N ASN A 148 -25.23 16.68 0.88
CA ASN A 148 -25.07 17.77 -0.08
C ASN A 148 -24.95 19.07 0.71
N PHE A 149 -24.57 20.15 0.05
CA PHE A 149 -24.59 21.48 0.66
C PHE A 149 -26.01 21.87 1.07
N GLY A 150 -26.19 22.32 2.33
CA GLY A 150 -27.47 22.85 2.83
C GLY A 150 -27.69 22.65 4.32
N ALA A 151 -28.84 23.19 4.82
CA ALA A 151 -29.26 23.13 6.22
C ALA A 151 -30.33 22.05 6.49
N ALA A 152 -30.89 21.41 5.50
CA ALA A 152 -31.87 20.33 5.66
C ALA A 152 -31.25 19.12 6.38
N ASN A 153 -32.08 18.19 6.87
CA ASN A 153 -31.58 16.92 7.41
C ASN A 153 -30.80 16.15 6.34
N ALA A 154 -29.73 15.49 6.76
CA ALA A 154 -28.78 14.79 5.89
C ALA A 154 -27.97 15.68 4.92
N ASN A 155 -28.19 17.00 4.90
CA ASN A 155 -27.32 17.94 4.22
C ASN A 155 -26.32 18.56 5.22
N PHE A 156 -25.20 19.07 4.71
CA PHE A 156 -24.12 19.64 5.49
C PHE A 156 -23.71 21.03 5.00
N HIS A 157 -23.15 21.81 5.92
CA HIS A 157 -22.44 23.02 5.60
C HIS A 157 -21.10 23.03 6.32
N ASN A 158 -20.02 22.76 5.59
CA ASN A 158 -18.66 22.58 6.10
C ASN A 158 -18.58 21.55 7.25
N PRO A 159 -18.93 20.28 7.04
CA PRO A 159 -18.78 19.26 8.07
C PRO A 159 -17.29 19.06 8.39
N THR A 160 -16.94 18.87 9.69
CA THR A 160 -15.53 18.77 10.10
C THR A 160 -15.21 17.51 10.89
N GLY A 161 -16.01 17.17 11.89
CA GLY A 161 -15.79 16.03 12.77
C GLY A 161 -16.67 14.84 12.41
N ILE A 162 -16.16 13.64 12.67
CA ILE A 162 -16.90 12.39 12.50
C ILE A 162 -16.46 11.37 13.55
N ALA A 163 -17.40 10.59 14.07
CA ALA A 163 -17.14 9.48 14.99
C ALA A 163 -18.13 8.35 14.74
N CYS A 164 -17.74 7.12 15.08
CA CYS A 164 -18.61 5.96 15.09
C CYS A 164 -18.81 5.45 16.52
N ASP A 165 -20.02 5.01 16.85
CA ASP A 165 -20.27 4.30 18.10
C ASP A 165 -20.10 2.77 17.93
N ALA A 166 -20.23 2.05 19.05
CA ALA A 166 -20.10 0.60 19.08
C ALA A 166 -21.18 -0.16 18.27
N LYS A 167 -22.29 0.50 17.93
CA LYS A 167 -23.37 -0.06 17.10
C LYS A 167 -23.12 0.18 15.61
N GLY A 168 -22.10 1.00 15.28
CA GLY A 168 -21.79 1.42 13.92
C GLY A 168 -22.58 2.64 13.46
N ASP A 169 -23.29 3.34 14.38
CA ASP A 169 -23.90 4.62 14.04
C ASP A 169 -22.84 5.72 13.91
N VAL A 170 -23.06 6.63 12.98
CA VAL A 170 -22.10 7.68 12.61
C VAL A 170 -22.61 9.04 13.05
N TYR A 171 -21.76 9.78 13.75
CA TYR A 171 -22.04 11.15 14.23
C TYR A 171 -21.18 12.13 13.45
N VAL A 172 -21.79 13.11 12.81
CA VAL A 172 -21.11 14.12 11.99
C VAL A 172 -21.33 15.51 12.55
N VAL A 173 -20.23 16.24 12.80
CA VAL A 173 -20.26 17.65 13.19
C VAL A 173 -20.50 18.49 11.95
N ASP A 174 -21.69 19.04 11.83
CA ASP A 174 -22.16 19.91 10.74
C ASP A 174 -21.92 21.38 11.13
N THR A 175 -20.67 21.81 11.01
CA THR A 175 -20.08 22.96 11.68
C THR A 175 -20.84 24.27 11.45
N ASN A 176 -21.06 24.65 10.20
CA ASN A 176 -21.70 25.91 9.89
C ASN A 176 -23.25 25.87 10.03
N ASN A 177 -23.81 24.69 10.29
CA ASN A 177 -25.21 24.55 10.71
C ASN A 177 -25.35 24.42 12.24
N HIS A 178 -24.24 24.51 13.00
CA HIS A 178 -24.19 24.48 14.45
C HIS A 178 -24.90 23.26 15.08
N ARG A 179 -24.68 22.05 14.50
CA ARG A 179 -25.35 20.84 14.96
C ARG A 179 -24.47 19.60 14.78
N VAL A 180 -24.86 18.51 15.44
CA VAL A 180 -24.37 17.17 15.18
C VAL A 180 -25.52 16.35 14.60
N GLN A 181 -25.27 15.64 13.50
CA GLN A 181 -26.25 14.75 12.91
C GLN A 181 -25.83 13.29 13.09
N LYS A 182 -26.80 12.43 13.40
CA LYS A 182 -26.61 11.00 13.57
C LYS A 182 -27.15 10.23 12.37
N PHE A 183 -26.39 9.27 11.88
CA PHE A 183 -26.71 8.44 10.72
C PHE A 183 -26.54 6.95 11.05
N ASP A 184 -27.35 6.09 10.41
CA ASP A 184 -27.08 4.67 10.32
C ASP A 184 -25.81 4.45 9.46
N GLY A 185 -24.77 3.93 10.05
CA GLY A 185 -23.50 3.72 9.35
C GLY A 185 -23.54 2.64 8.28
N LYS A 186 -24.57 1.79 8.21
CA LYS A 186 -24.73 0.79 7.15
C LYS A 186 -25.16 1.43 5.83
N LEU A 187 -26.17 2.28 5.89
CA LEU A 187 -26.86 2.81 4.72
C LEU A 187 -26.74 4.33 4.56
N GLY A 188 -26.08 5.05 5.49
CA GLY A 188 -26.03 6.51 5.50
C GLY A 188 -27.40 7.17 5.78
N GLY A 189 -28.34 6.42 6.33
CA GLY A 189 -29.68 6.91 6.66
C GLY A 189 -29.65 7.90 7.82
N TYR A 190 -30.22 9.09 7.65
CA TYR A 190 -30.34 10.08 8.70
C TYR A 190 -31.22 9.56 9.85
N MET A 191 -30.74 9.66 11.09
CA MET A 191 -31.46 9.21 12.28
C MET A 191 -31.91 10.36 13.16
N MET A 192 -31.03 11.34 13.43
CA MET A 192 -31.35 12.50 14.29
C MET A 192 -30.31 13.62 14.11
N LYS A 193 -30.65 14.78 14.60
CA LYS A 193 -29.80 15.98 14.72
C LYS A 193 -29.78 16.47 16.15
#